data_301e888bd4fd38e0e87a05b81a2f3436
#
_entry.id   301e888bd4fd38e0e87a05b81a2f3436
#
_cell.length_a   1.000
_cell.length_b   1.000
_cell.length_c   1.000
_cell.angle_alpha   90.00
_cell.angle_beta   90.00
_cell.angle_gamma   90.00
#
_symmetry.space_group_name_H-M   'P 1'
#
loop_
_entity.id
_entity.type
_entity.pdbx_description
1 polymer ?
#
loop_
_entity_poly.entity_id
_entity_poly.type
_entity_poly.pdbx_seq_one_letter_code
_entity_poly.pdbx_strand_id
1 'polypeptide(L)'
;MKRILTAVIVLLGGAPLCAGDFKAGFAAVKSVGDSVCTVSNSVIFSNDIVLVDFTLKPEAECDIRCRIALPPTKKWNGEFWGIGNNSFGGVLPPVYDLSAVIGSATATTDLGTSRYIKGEGRKQDVPPAVLRDYAWRATHLMTIYGKRIAKAFYGRDPHHAYFRGGSCGGRQGFSEAMRFPADYDGILSSIPAAFSTVSSAQFLNLYKQTHDEEGRALFTREQLRVVADAPIECMKDRDPKPYAGYVLANPILPERDIDGFLALAAKKDPSLADPDLMRRLKNIFMGVSRNGKTLCHGMLPGAYFGFKRGRSFEDKGGSLMTLRYRRLGFGKVASWDDYEDEVARVGGLMNACSTDLDAFRDRGGKLIVLCGWEDQTTPSPETVAWYEMLSEKYGGFGKTGEFCRLFALPGHAHGGGKGRISTGGGYTVDHLDLLRKWVEEKKAPDSYPHRWKEKDLTIPVPPYPLMCYQDDAGNWKTKRYPEGVLRRPDPSYMPFDPVH
;
A
#
# COMPACT_ATOMS: atom_id res chain seq x y z
N MET A 1 29.31 24.63 -16.02
CA MET A 1 28.94 25.79 -15.15
C MET A 1 28.36 25.27 -13.85
N LYS A 2 29.13 25.38 -12.78
CA LYS A 2 28.73 24.99 -11.41
C LYS A 2 27.71 25.99 -10.89
N ARG A 3 26.48 25.57 -10.64
CA ARG A 3 25.53 26.36 -9.85
C ARG A 3 25.67 25.96 -8.39
N ILE A 4 26.29 26.84 -7.64
CA ILE A 4 26.31 26.84 -6.18
C ILE A 4 24.90 27.24 -5.73
N LEU A 5 24.17 26.32 -5.08
CA LEU A 5 22.92 26.66 -4.42
C LEU A 5 23.26 27.31 -3.08
N THR A 6 23.14 28.60 -3.02
CA THR A 6 23.24 29.38 -1.79
C THR A 6 21.99 29.14 -0.98
N ALA A 7 22.14 28.54 0.21
CA ALA A 7 21.03 28.36 1.17
C ALA A 7 20.59 29.72 1.67
N VAL A 8 19.33 30.09 1.44
CA VAL A 8 18.69 31.26 2.03
C VAL A 8 18.25 30.87 3.44
N ILE A 9 18.92 31.41 4.44
CA ILE A 9 18.52 31.33 5.85
C ILE A 9 17.41 32.38 6.04
N VAL A 10 16.15 31.94 6.18
CA VAL A 10 15.07 32.81 6.63
C VAL A 10 14.99 32.72 8.17
N LEU A 11 15.51 33.72 8.84
CA LEU A 11 15.32 33.91 10.28
C LEU A 11 13.94 34.49 10.53
N LEU A 12 12.99 33.68 10.96
CA LEU A 12 11.76 34.13 11.60
C LEU A 12 11.85 33.82 13.11
N GLY A 13 11.72 34.86 13.89
CA GLY A 13 12.02 34.98 15.32
C GLY A 13 11.41 33.91 16.25
N GLY A 14 12.24 32.97 16.63
CA GLY A 14 12.14 32.14 17.82
C GLY A 14 13.51 32.13 18.48
N ALA A 15 13.58 32.08 19.82
CA ALA A 15 14.84 32.05 20.55
C ALA A 15 15.75 30.94 20.00
N PRO A 16 17.01 31.21 19.64
CA PRO A 16 17.88 30.21 19.03
C PRO A 16 18.13 29.06 20.02
N LEU A 17 17.94 27.82 19.51
CA LEU A 17 18.58 26.65 20.14
C LEU A 17 20.06 27.02 20.40
N CYS A 18 20.58 26.74 21.59
CA CYS A 18 21.99 26.99 21.88
C CYS A 18 22.81 26.33 20.76
N ALA A 19 23.56 27.13 20.02
CA ALA A 19 24.35 26.67 18.88
C ALA A 19 25.34 25.53 19.23
N GLY A 20 25.60 25.34 20.55
CA GLY A 20 26.40 24.27 21.10
C GLY A 20 25.73 22.90 21.03
N ASP A 21 24.46 22.78 21.39
CA ASP A 21 23.71 21.49 21.39
C ASP A 21 23.52 20.96 19.97
N PHE A 22 23.30 21.86 19.03
CA PHE A 22 23.18 21.50 17.61
C PHE A 22 24.49 20.98 17.02
N LYS A 23 25.64 21.66 17.31
CA LYS A 23 26.95 21.24 16.81
C LYS A 23 27.38 19.89 17.37
N ALA A 24 27.11 19.64 18.65
CA ALA A 24 27.42 18.35 19.28
C ALA A 24 26.56 17.21 18.73
N GLY A 25 25.24 17.40 18.60
CA GLY A 25 24.34 16.43 17.99
C GLY A 25 24.68 16.12 16.53
N PHE A 26 25.12 17.14 15.78
CA PHE A 26 25.55 16.98 14.39
C PHE A 26 26.84 16.19 14.23
N ALA A 27 27.82 16.40 15.10
CA ALA A 27 29.07 15.61 15.08
C ALA A 27 28.77 14.13 15.42
N ALA A 28 27.90 13.88 16.41
CA ALA A 28 27.48 12.54 16.78
C ALA A 28 26.74 11.83 15.63
N VAL A 29 25.86 12.53 14.91
CA VAL A 29 25.16 11.97 13.74
C VAL A 29 26.13 11.57 12.62
N LYS A 30 27.17 12.38 12.35
CA LYS A 30 28.21 12.02 11.37
C LYS A 30 28.97 10.76 11.73
N SER A 31 29.17 10.50 13.02
CA SER A 31 29.90 9.30 13.48
C SER A 31 29.11 7.98 13.29
N VAL A 32 27.84 8.05 12.89
CA VAL A 32 27.05 6.85 12.54
C VAL A 32 27.49 6.21 11.23
N GLY A 33 28.23 6.96 10.38
CA GLY A 33 28.76 6.46 9.12
C GLY A 33 29.70 5.26 9.29
N ASP A 34 29.59 4.29 8.39
CA ASP A 34 30.42 3.09 8.33
C ASP A 34 30.66 2.68 6.86
N SER A 35 31.07 1.44 6.60
CA SER A 35 31.29 0.91 5.24
C SER A 35 30.03 0.87 4.37
N VAL A 36 28.84 0.84 4.98
CA VAL A 36 27.55 0.79 4.29
C VAL A 36 26.88 2.16 4.25
N CYS A 37 27.00 2.95 5.33
CA CYS A 37 26.26 4.20 5.51
C CYS A 37 27.20 5.42 5.40
N THR A 38 26.82 6.37 4.55
CA THR A 38 27.46 7.69 4.48
C THR A 38 26.42 8.76 4.84
N VAL A 39 26.68 9.51 5.91
CA VAL A 39 25.88 10.71 6.25
C VAL A 39 26.38 11.88 5.40
N SER A 40 25.56 12.33 4.46
CA SER A 40 26.00 13.26 3.41
C SER A 40 25.70 14.72 3.71
N ASN A 41 24.57 15.00 4.36
CA ASN A 41 24.12 16.38 4.60
C ASN A 41 23.21 16.46 5.82
N SER A 42 23.17 17.65 6.45
CA SER A 42 22.20 17.96 7.49
C SER A 42 21.89 19.44 7.45
N VAL A 43 20.62 19.79 7.47
CA VAL A 43 20.11 21.17 7.43
C VAL A 43 19.08 21.37 8.50
N ILE A 44 19.09 22.55 9.12
CA ILE A 44 17.97 23.00 9.94
C ILE A 44 16.88 23.46 8.96
N PHE A 45 15.69 22.92 9.15
CA PHE A 45 14.51 23.27 8.37
C PHE A 45 13.54 24.07 9.23
N SER A 46 12.33 24.35 8.74
CA SER A 46 11.31 25.09 9.49
C SER A 46 11.04 24.47 10.88
N ASN A 47 10.71 25.26 11.88
CA ASN A 47 10.43 24.86 13.28
C ASN A 47 11.58 24.11 13.97
N ASP A 48 12.84 24.43 13.62
CA ASP A 48 14.04 23.84 14.20
C ASP A 48 14.19 22.32 13.98
N ILE A 49 13.45 21.75 13.04
CA ILE A 49 13.60 20.36 12.65
C ILE A 49 14.89 20.18 11.83
N VAL A 50 15.69 19.22 12.23
CA VAL A 50 16.92 18.85 11.52
C VAL A 50 16.60 17.78 10.50
N LEU A 51 16.88 18.04 9.22
CA LEU A 51 16.84 17.04 8.16
C LEU A 51 18.26 16.48 7.96
N VAL A 52 18.40 15.17 8.07
CA VAL A 52 19.66 14.46 7.81
C VAL A 52 19.50 13.57 6.59
N ASP A 53 20.32 13.81 5.57
CA ASP A 53 20.43 12.95 4.40
C ASP A 53 21.58 11.95 4.58
N PHE A 54 21.30 10.70 4.27
CA PHE A 54 22.30 9.63 4.28
C PHE A 54 22.07 8.66 3.12
N THR A 55 23.12 8.01 2.70
CA THR A 55 23.14 7.05 1.59
C THR A 55 23.64 5.71 2.08
N LEU A 56 22.96 4.64 1.68
CA LEU A 56 23.31 3.28 2.03
C LEU A 56 23.76 2.54 0.77
N LYS A 57 24.92 1.88 0.85
CA LYS A 57 25.54 1.09 -0.23
C LYS A 57 25.90 -0.29 0.28
N PRO A 58 24.92 -1.18 0.47
CA PRO A 58 25.20 -2.54 0.93
C PRO A 58 25.97 -3.38 -0.09
N GLU A 59 25.88 -3.07 -1.37
CA GLU A 59 26.62 -3.68 -2.48
C GLU A 59 27.03 -2.60 -3.49
N ALA A 60 27.95 -2.90 -4.40
CA ALA A 60 28.54 -1.92 -5.31
C ALA A 60 27.52 -1.24 -6.23
N GLU A 61 26.50 -1.97 -6.69
CA GLU A 61 25.45 -1.47 -7.58
C GLU A 61 24.38 -0.67 -6.85
N CYS A 62 24.36 -0.70 -5.50
CA CYS A 62 23.32 -0.09 -4.68
C CYS A 62 23.62 1.39 -4.41
N ASP A 63 22.57 2.20 -4.44
CA ASP A 63 22.60 3.63 -4.09
C ASP A 63 21.26 4.01 -3.46
N ILE A 64 21.08 3.61 -2.19
CA ILE A 64 19.84 3.83 -1.45
C ILE A 64 19.92 5.17 -0.75
N ARG A 65 19.15 6.15 -1.20
CA ARG A 65 19.07 7.44 -0.56
C ARG A 65 18.01 7.43 0.53
N CYS A 66 18.36 7.99 1.67
CA CYS A 66 17.52 8.08 2.84
C CYS A 66 17.51 9.50 3.40
N ARG A 67 16.44 9.83 4.11
CA ARG A 67 16.31 11.08 4.87
C ARG A 67 15.61 10.81 6.19
N ILE A 68 16.10 11.43 7.26
CA ILE A 68 15.42 11.48 8.54
C ILE A 68 15.19 12.92 8.97
N ALA A 69 13.99 13.20 9.52
CA ALA A 69 13.63 14.45 10.17
C ALA A 69 13.69 14.24 11.68
N LEU A 70 14.43 15.12 12.38
CA LEU A 70 14.66 15.08 13.81
C LEU A 70 14.09 16.36 14.44
N PRO A 71 12.99 16.32 15.19
CA PRO A 71 12.50 17.47 15.91
C PRO A 71 13.48 17.88 17.02
N PRO A 72 13.41 19.14 17.52
CA PRO A 72 14.23 19.57 18.67
C PRO A 72 14.08 18.62 19.85
N THR A 73 15.16 18.37 20.57
CA THR A 73 15.19 17.41 21.72
C THR A 73 14.04 17.62 22.70
N LYS A 74 13.68 18.89 22.99
CA LYS A 74 12.56 19.22 23.89
C LYS A 74 11.16 18.88 23.32
N LYS A 75 11.06 18.70 22.00
CA LYS A 75 9.80 18.36 21.30
C LYS A 75 9.75 16.91 20.89
N TRP A 76 10.87 16.17 20.96
CA TRP A 76 10.89 14.77 20.59
C TRP A 76 10.11 13.93 21.60
N ASN A 77 9.07 13.28 21.10
CA ASN A 77 8.21 12.40 21.91
C ASN A 77 8.83 11.03 22.23
N GLY A 78 10.06 10.75 21.77
CA GLY A 78 10.75 9.48 21.99
C GLY A 78 10.42 8.39 20.96
N GLU A 79 9.62 8.69 19.95
CA GLU A 79 9.23 7.74 18.92
C GLU A 79 10.11 7.86 17.67
N PHE A 80 10.20 6.72 16.95
CA PHE A 80 10.71 6.62 15.59
C PHE A 80 9.59 6.20 14.63
N TRP A 81 9.47 6.86 13.48
CA TRP A 81 8.52 6.52 12.44
C TRP A 81 9.21 6.29 11.11
N GLY A 82 8.95 5.11 10.49
CA GLY A 82 9.27 4.83 9.10
C GLY A 82 8.12 5.22 8.18
N ILE A 83 8.43 5.87 7.06
CA ILE A 83 7.44 6.26 6.03
C ILE A 83 7.69 5.47 4.76
N GLY A 84 6.68 4.73 4.33
CA GLY A 84 6.71 3.94 3.10
C GLY A 84 6.52 4.76 1.82
N ASN A 85 6.94 4.18 0.71
CA ASN A 85 6.93 4.79 -0.61
C ASN A 85 5.63 4.58 -1.37
N ASN A 86 5.47 5.38 -2.42
CA ASN A 86 4.46 5.17 -3.45
C ASN A 86 5.07 4.50 -4.69
N SER A 87 4.28 3.76 -5.44
CA SER A 87 4.68 3.16 -6.73
C SER A 87 5.98 2.33 -6.63
N PHE A 88 7.05 2.75 -7.30
CA PHE A 88 8.33 2.05 -7.38
C PHE A 88 9.45 2.73 -6.59
N GLY A 89 9.14 3.62 -5.67
CA GLY A 89 10.14 4.42 -4.98
C GLY A 89 10.77 5.48 -5.89
N GLY A 90 12.09 5.63 -5.83
CA GLY A 90 12.88 6.56 -6.62
C GLY A 90 12.75 8.03 -6.20
N VAL A 91 11.94 8.30 -5.17
CA VAL A 91 11.73 9.61 -4.56
C VAL A 91 11.67 9.43 -3.06
N LEU A 92 12.25 10.35 -2.31
CA LEU A 92 12.08 10.40 -0.86
C LEU A 92 10.68 10.94 -0.54
N PRO A 93 9.79 10.18 0.11
CA PRO A 93 8.56 10.71 0.69
C PRO A 93 8.83 11.84 1.68
N PRO A 94 7.89 12.80 1.84
CA PRO A 94 8.05 13.87 2.82
C PRO A 94 8.02 13.31 4.26
N VAL A 95 9.01 13.69 5.06
CA VAL A 95 9.13 13.28 6.48
C VAL A 95 8.87 14.44 7.44
N TYR A 96 8.96 15.68 6.95
CA TYR A 96 8.85 16.88 7.75
C TYR A 96 7.50 17.01 8.44
N ASP A 97 6.41 16.85 7.68
CA ASP A 97 5.06 17.10 8.19
C ASP A 97 4.71 16.21 9.38
N LEU A 98 5.04 14.91 9.29
CA LEU A 98 4.80 13.98 10.40
C LEU A 98 5.66 14.31 11.60
N SER A 99 6.95 14.58 11.37
CA SER A 99 7.89 14.99 12.43
C SER A 99 7.42 16.27 13.15
N ALA A 100 6.94 17.26 12.40
CA ALA A 100 6.44 18.52 12.94
C ALA A 100 5.14 18.35 13.76
N VAL A 101 4.23 17.50 13.28
CA VAL A 101 2.89 17.36 13.87
C VAL A 101 2.91 16.50 15.14
N ILE A 102 3.62 15.38 15.12
CA ILE A 102 3.62 14.42 16.25
C ILE A 102 4.89 14.46 17.09
N GLY A 103 5.92 15.20 16.67
CA GLY A 103 7.18 15.32 17.42
C GLY A 103 8.05 14.06 17.37
N SER A 104 7.97 13.26 16.31
CA SER A 104 8.75 12.02 16.18
C SER A 104 9.99 12.16 15.30
N ALA A 105 11.01 11.33 15.53
CA ALA A 105 12.06 11.09 14.55
C ALA A 105 11.46 10.31 13.38
N THR A 106 11.47 10.88 12.16
CA THR A 106 10.74 10.31 11.02
C THR A 106 11.67 10.08 9.84
N ALA A 107 11.79 8.82 9.37
CA ALA A 107 12.71 8.43 8.31
C ALA A 107 12.00 7.87 7.06
N THR A 108 12.66 8.00 5.93
CA THR A 108 12.21 7.46 4.63
C THR A 108 13.38 7.10 3.73
N THR A 109 13.12 6.35 2.67
CA THR A 109 14.09 5.93 1.67
C THR A 109 13.53 6.10 0.25
N ASP A 110 14.38 6.14 -0.77
CA ASP A 110 13.98 6.08 -2.19
C ASP A 110 13.97 4.66 -2.75
N LEU A 111 14.21 3.65 -1.92
CA LEU A 111 14.32 2.22 -2.26
C LEU A 111 15.49 1.89 -3.21
N GLY A 112 16.46 2.78 -3.40
CA GLY A 112 17.59 2.59 -4.32
C GLY A 112 17.19 2.62 -5.81
N THR A 113 15.94 2.94 -6.13
CA THR A 113 15.41 2.80 -7.50
C THR A 113 15.47 4.09 -8.33
N SER A 114 15.92 5.20 -7.77
CA SER A 114 15.88 6.52 -8.41
C SER A 114 16.51 6.53 -9.81
N ARG A 115 17.67 5.90 -9.97
CA ARG A 115 18.39 5.80 -11.26
C ARG A 115 17.54 5.14 -12.35
N TYR A 116 16.77 4.10 -11.98
CA TYR A 116 15.99 3.27 -12.91
C TYR A 116 14.61 3.84 -13.21
N ILE A 117 14.09 4.69 -12.34
CA ILE A 117 12.74 5.28 -12.51
C ILE A 117 12.80 6.65 -13.16
N LYS A 118 13.79 7.49 -12.82
CA LYS A 118 13.87 8.89 -13.25
C LYS A 118 15.11 9.23 -14.07
N GLY A 119 16.14 8.40 -13.99
CA GLY A 119 17.44 8.68 -14.60
C GLY A 119 17.65 8.04 -15.98
N GLU A 120 18.90 8.06 -16.43
CA GLU A 120 19.35 7.47 -17.69
C GLU A 120 19.23 5.93 -17.70
N GLY A 121 19.20 5.29 -16.53
CA GLY A 121 19.03 3.84 -16.36
C GLY A 121 17.64 3.31 -16.68
N ARG A 122 16.71 4.13 -17.13
CA ARG A 122 15.31 3.72 -17.47
C ARG A 122 15.20 2.60 -18.52
N LYS A 123 16.24 2.42 -19.33
CA LYS A 123 16.29 1.40 -20.40
C LYS A 123 17.14 0.20 -20.02
N GLN A 124 17.75 0.21 -18.83
CA GLN A 124 18.62 -0.86 -18.35
C GLN A 124 17.82 -1.84 -17.50
N ASP A 125 18.23 -3.10 -17.51
CA ASP A 125 17.75 -4.08 -16.55
C ASP A 125 18.19 -3.69 -15.14
N VAL A 126 17.32 -3.93 -14.17
CA VAL A 126 17.61 -3.61 -12.78
C VAL A 126 18.46 -4.74 -12.20
N PRO A 127 19.65 -4.47 -11.63
CA PRO A 127 20.46 -5.50 -11.01
C PRO A 127 19.74 -6.23 -9.88
N PRO A 128 20.00 -7.52 -9.67
CA PRO A 128 19.39 -8.30 -8.58
C PRO A 128 19.55 -7.67 -7.20
N ALA A 129 20.69 -7.04 -6.93
CA ALA A 129 20.94 -6.30 -5.68
C ALA A 129 19.95 -5.14 -5.48
N VAL A 130 19.68 -4.37 -6.54
CA VAL A 130 18.71 -3.25 -6.50
C VAL A 130 17.26 -3.76 -6.43
N LEU A 131 16.95 -4.91 -7.04
CA LEU A 131 15.64 -5.56 -6.84
C LEU A 131 15.42 -5.97 -5.39
N ARG A 132 16.46 -6.46 -4.72
CA ARG A 132 16.46 -6.78 -3.29
C ARG A 132 16.26 -5.53 -2.45
N ASP A 133 16.92 -4.43 -2.80
CA ASP A 133 16.73 -3.13 -2.13
C ASP A 133 15.27 -2.68 -2.24
N TYR A 134 14.71 -2.71 -3.44
CA TYR A 134 13.31 -2.38 -3.68
C TYR A 134 12.33 -3.32 -2.95
N ALA A 135 12.63 -4.61 -2.92
CA ALA A 135 11.74 -5.60 -2.32
C ALA A 135 11.59 -5.42 -0.80
N TRP A 136 12.71 -5.23 -0.09
CA TRP A 136 12.71 -5.17 1.38
C TRP A 136 13.95 -4.50 2.00
N ARG A 137 15.19 -4.69 1.43
CA ARG A 137 16.42 -4.35 2.12
C ARG A 137 16.59 -2.85 2.40
N ALA A 138 16.15 -2.00 1.49
CA ALA A 138 16.27 -0.56 1.66
C ALA A 138 15.44 -0.03 2.83
N THR A 139 14.25 -0.59 3.07
CA THR A 139 13.40 -0.20 4.20
C THR A 139 14.02 -0.64 5.52
N HIS A 140 14.47 -1.88 5.60
CA HIS A 140 15.15 -2.43 6.77
C HIS A 140 16.41 -1.63 7.12
N LEU A 141 17.30 -1.41 6.17
CA LEU A 141 18.53 -0.64 6.41
C LEU A 141 18.23 0.82 6.78
N MET A 142 17.28 1.46 6.12
CA MET A 142 16.82 2.81 6.50
C MET A 142 16.36 2.84 7.95
N THR A 143 15.64 1.81 8.40
CA THR A 143 15.15 1.70 9.78
C THR A 143 16.29 1.56 10.78
N ILE A 144 17.25 0.65 10.52
CA ILE A 144 18.42 0.46 11.37
C ILE A 144 19.23 1.75 11.51
N TYR A 145 19.62 2.33 10.37
CA TYR A 145 20.46 3.54 10.40
C TYR A 145 19.69 4.77 10.86
N GLY A 146 18.41 4.89 10.54
CA GLY A 146 17.55 5.95 11.05
C GLY A 146 17.46 5.93 12.59
N LYS A 147 17.29 4.76 13.20
CA LYS A 147 17.31 4.60 14.66
C LYS A 147 18.69 4.92 15.25
N ARG A 148 19.79 4.50 14.62
CA ARG A 148 21.16 4.87 15.05
C ARG A 148 21.39 6.37 15.00
N ILE A 149 20.93 7.04 13.93
CA ILE A 149 21.00 8.51 13.81
C ILE A 149 20.18 9.20 14.90
N ALA A 150 18.94 8.73 15.14
CA ALA A 150 18.10 9.26 16.22
C ALA A 150 18.78 9.08 17.59
N LYS A 151 19.32 7.89 17.88
CA LYS A 151 20.08 7.63 19.11
C LYS A 151 21.29 8.56 19.26
N ALA A 152 22.08 8.73 18.21
CA ALA A 152 23.24 9.61 18.23
C ALA A 152 22.87 11.08 18.47
N PHE A 153 21.73 11.53 17.90
CA PHE A 153 21.24 12.90 18.07
C PHE A 153 20.64 13.18 19.44
N TYR A 154 19.83 12.24 19.97
CA TYR A 154 19.10 12.42 21.23
C TYR A 154 19.82 11.84 22.46
N GLY A 155 20.91 11.08 22.26
CA GLY A 155 21.65 10.41 23.34
C GLY A 155 20.94 9.18 23.93
N ARG A 156 19.80 8.75 23.38
CA ARG A 156 19.03 7.56 23.78
C ARG A 156 18.29 6.93 22.64
N ASP A 157 17.98 5.65 22.76
CA ASP A 157 17.17 4.93 21.78
C ASP A 157 15.71 5.44 21.78
N PRO A 158 15.01 5.40 20.62
CA PRO A 158 13.56 5.52 20.61
C PRO A 158 12.92 4.43 21.48
N HIS A 159 11.88 4.81 22.26
CA HIS A 159 11.19 3.85 23.13
C HIS A 159 10.13 3.03 22.37
N HIS A 160 9.58 3.59 21.29
CA HIS A 160 8.73 2.87 20.34
C HIS A 160 9.10 3.20 18.91
N ALA A 161 8.90 2.23 18.04
CA ALA A 161 9.09 2.36 16.60
C ALA A 161 7.82 1.98 15.84
N TYR A 162 7.40 2.86 14.94
CA TYR A 162 6.21 2.69 14.13
C TYR A 162 6.52 2.80 12.64
N PHE A 163 5.73 2.12 11.82
CA PHE A 163 5.78 2.26 10.36
C PHE A 163 4.39 2.59 9.81
N ARG A 164 4.34 3.45 8.81
CA ARG A 164 3.14 3.65 8.01
C ARG A 164 3.44 3.68 6.52
N GLY A 165 2.59 3.07 5.73
CA GLY A 165 2.73 3.12 4.28
C GLY A 165 1.51 2.61 3.55
N GLY A 166 1.29 3.17 2.35
CA GLY A 166 0.23 2.73 1.45
C GLY A 166 0.80 2.19 0.13
N SER A 167 0.09 1.29 -0.54
CA SER A 167 0.50 0.74 -1.82
C SER A 167 1.85 0.01 -1.72
N CYS A 168 2.89 0.47 -2.41
CA CYS A 168 4.26 0.00 -2.21
C CYS A 168 4.68 0.10 -0.74
N GLY A 169 4.34 1.20 -0.06
CA GLY A 169 4.58 1.37 1.38
C GLY A 169 3.82 0.38 2.25
N GLY A 170 2.63 -0.04 1.83
CA GLY A 170 1.91 -1.13 2.48
C GLY A 170 2.64 -2.46 2.36
N ARG A 171 3.20 -2.78 1.19
CA ARG A 171 4.09 -3.94 1.00
C ARG A 171 5.34 -3.86 1.89
N GLN A 172 5.96 -2.67 1.99
CA GLN A 172 7.09 -2.46 2.89
C GLN A 172 6.71 -2.81 4.34
N GLY A 173 5.57 -2.33 4.84
CA GLY A 173 5.07 -2.65 6.17
C GLY A 173 4.84 -4.16 6.39
N PHE A 174 4.27 -4.85 5.41
CA PHE A 174 4.13 -6.31 5.44
C PHE A 174 5.49 -6.99 5.47
N SER A 175 6.43 -6.54 4.65
CA SER A 175 7.80 -7.09 4.61
C SER A 175 8.52 -6.91 5.93
N GLU A 176 8.37 -5.75 6.59
CA GLU A 176 8.94 -5.48 7.92
C GLU A 176 8.36 -6.44 8.97
N ALA A 177 7.03 -6.62 9.01
CA ALA A 177 6.40 -7.53 9.96
C ALA A 177 6.87 -8.99 9.79
N MET A 178 7.08 -9.43 8.55
CA MET A 178 7.38 -10.82 8.21
C MET A 178 8.88 -11.15 8.24
N ARG A 179 9.73 -10.23 7.73
CA ARG A 179 11.17 -10.46 7.55
C ARG A 179 12.00 -9.86 8.68
N PHE A 180 11.54 -8.74 9.25
CA PHE A 180 12.29 -7.96 10.25
C PHE A 180 11.40 -7.62 11.45
N PRO A 181 10.86 -8.62 12.14
CA PRO A 181 9.85 -8.43 13.20
C PRO A 181 10.32 -7.52 14.36
N ALA A 182 11.64 -7.33 14.51
CA ALA A 182 12.22 -6.48 15.55
C ALA A 182 12.27 -4.98 15.20
N ASP A 183 11.99 -4.62 13.93
CA ASP A 183 12.17 -3.25 13.47
C ASP A 183 11.09 -2.30 13.97
N TYR A 184 9.84 -2.77 14.11
CA TYR A 184 8.71 -1.93 14.48
C TYR A 184 7.81 -2.58 15.52
N ASP A 185 7.32 -1.80 16.47
CA ASP A 185 6.33 -2.22 17.46
C ASP A 185 4.91 -2.15 16.91
N GLY A 186 4.68 -1.22 15.97
CA GLY A 186 3.40 -1.05 15.31
C GLY A 186 3.54 -0.71 13.83
N ILE A 187 2.69 -1.31 13.01
CA ILE A 187 2.67 -1.10 11.56
C ILE A 187 1.25 -0.78 11.10
N LEU A 188 1.08 0.33 10.36
CA LEU A 188 -0.14 0.68 9.63
C LEU A 188 0.12 0.49 8.13
N SER A 189 -0.40 -0.59 7.59
CA SER A 189 -0.29 -0.95 6.18
C SER A 189 -1.61 -0.73 5.46
N SER A 190 -1.64 0.19 4.50
CA SER A 190 -2.85 0.52 3.74
C SER A 190 -2.73 0.08 2.29
N ILE A 191 -3.81 -0.48 1.75
CA ILE A 191 -3.89 -0.89 0.34
C ILE A 191 -2.59 -1.56 -0.13
N PRO A 192 -2.13 -2.63 0.56
CA PRO A 192 -0.78 -3.16 0.39
C PRO A 192 -0.58 -3.79 -0.99
N ALA A 193 0.48 -3.38 -1.71
CA ALA A 193 0.95 -4.07 -2.91
C ALA A 193 1.79 -5.31 -2.54
N ALA A 194 1.31 -6.08 -1.56
CA ALA A 194 2.05 -7.18 -0.93
C ALA A 194 2.03 -8.48 -1.76
N PHE A 195 1.01 -8.63 -2.61
CA PHE A 195 0.76 -9.82 -3.44
C PHE A 195 1.16 -9.53 -4.90
N SER A 196 2.44 -9.25 -5.12
CA SER A 196 2.94 -8.74 -6.41
C SER A 196 2.64 -9.66 -7.58
N THR A 197 2.78 -10.98 -7.40
CA THR A 197 2.49 -11.97 -8.43
C THR A 197 1.00 -12.06 -8.74
N VAL A 198 0.14 -12.13 -7.73
CA VAL A 198 -1.32 -12.19 -7.91
C VAL A 198 -1.87 -10.91 -8.55
N SER A 199 -1.39 -9.75 -8.11
CA SER A 199 -1.73 -8.48 -8.75
C SER A 199 -1.32 -8.45 -10.22
N SER A 200 -0.18 -9.07 -10.56
CA SER A 200 0.28 -9.18 -11.96
C SER A 200 -0.65 -10.02 -12.80
N ALA A 201 -1.12 -11.17 -12.28
CA ALA A 201 -2.10 -12.01 -12.96
C ALA A 201 -3.40 -11.24 -13.22
N GLN A 202 -3.90 -10.51 -12.22
CA GLN A 202 -5.11 -9.72 -12.37
C GLN A 202 -4.97 -8.64 -13.44
N PHE A 203 -3.85 -7.95 -13.48
CA PHE A 203 -3.61 -6.94 -14.51
C PHE A 203 -3.44 -7.54 -15.90
N LEU A 204 -2.76 -8.68 -16.01
CA LEU A 204 -2.67 -9.41 -17.28
C LEU A 204 -4.05 -9.84 -17.76
N ASN A 205 -4.89 -10.36 -16.85
CA ASN A 205 -6.27 -10.69 -17.17
C ASN A 205 -7.04 -9.45 -17.65
N LEU A 206 -7.03 -8.38 -16.87
CA LEU A 206 -7.73 -7.14 -17.20
C LEU A 206 -7.32 -6.62 -18.58
N TYR A 207 -6.01 -6.64 -18.90
CA TYR A 207 -5.53 -6.25 -20.22
C TYR A 207 -6.06 -7.16 -21.34
N LYS A 208 -5.93 -8.49 -21.17
CA LYS A 208 -6.40 -9.47 -22.17
C LYS A 208 -7.91 -9.41 -22.40
N GLN A 209 -8.70 -9.02 -21.40
CA GLN A 209 -10.15 -8.90 -21.53
C GLN A 209 -10.57 -7.55 -22.13
N THR A 210 -9.77 -6.50 -21.97
CA THR A 210 -10.14 -5.14 -22.42
C THR A 210 -9.50 -4.71 -23.73
N HIS A 211 -8.58 -5.51 -24.30
CA HIS A 211 -7.89 -5.21 -25.55
C HIS A 211 -7.93 -6.41 -26.51
N ASP A 212 -7.84 -6.12 -27.80
CA ASP A 212 -7.65 -7.13 -28.85
C ASP A 212 -6.16 -7.55 -28.96
N GLU A 213 -5.87 -8.44 -29.92
CA GLU A 213 -4.51 -8.95 -30.16
C GLU A 213 -3.54 -7.87 -30.65
N GLU A 214 -4.05 -6.83 -31.31
CA GLU A 214 -3.28 -5.67 -31.76
C GLU A 214 -3.11 -4.61 -30.69
N GLY A 215 -3.71 -4.81 -29.50
CA GLY A 215 -3.61 -3.91 -28.36
C GLY A 215 -4.56 -2.70 -28.43
N ARG A 216 -5.61 -2.77 -29.26
CA ARG A 216 -6.66 -1.75 -29.33
C ARG A 216 -7.69 -1.99 -28.25
N ALA A 217 -8.14 -0.91 -27.60
CA ALA A 217 -9.17 -1.00 -26.56
C ALA A 217 -10.51 -1.47 -27.14
N LEU A 218 -11.13 -2.45 -26.48
CA LEU A 218 -12.45 -3.01 -26.85
C LEU A 218 -13.61 -2.26 -26.20
N PHE A 219 -13.36 -1.44 -25.19
CA PHE A 219 -14.37 -0.73 -24.42
C PHE A 219 -14.05 0.76 -24.33
N THR A 220 -15.06 1.59 -24.46
CA THR A 220 -14.97 3.02 -24.15
C THR A 220 -15.02 3.26 -22.63
N ARG A 221 -14.64 4.46 -22.19
CA ARG A 221 -14.70 4.84 -20.77
C ARG A 221 -16.15 4.88 -20.26
N GLU A 222 -17.05 5.31 -21.10
CA GLU A 222 -18.48 5.39 -20.82
C GLU A 222 -19.05 3.99 -20.57
N GLN A 223 -18.74 3.03 -21.43
CA GLN A 223 -19.11 1.62 -21.26
C GLN A 223 -18.59 1.05 -19.94
N LEU A 224 -17.30 1.27 -19.62
CA LEU A 224 -16.72 0.79 -18.36
C LEU A 224 -17.33 1.49 -17.14
N ARG A 225 -17.81 2.73 -17.27
CA ARG A 225 -18.55 3.42 -16.21
C ARG A 225 -19.92 2.79 -15.99
N VAL A 226 -20.66 2.52 -17.07
CA VAL A 226 -21.95 1.81 -17.02
C VAL A 226 -21.78 0.46 -16.30
N VAL A 227 -20.73 -0.30 -16.64
CA VAL A 227 -20.40 -1.57 -15.98
C VAL A 227 -20.08 -1.40 -14.49
N ALA A 228 -19.34 -0.37 -14.11
CA ALA A 228 -18.99 -0.11 -12.71
C ALA A 228 -20.17 0.37 -11.85
N ASP A 229 -21.18 1.02 -12.47
CA ASP A 229 -22.37 1.54 -11.77
C ASP A 229 -23.49 0.51 -11.68
N ALA A 230 -23.56 -0.44 -12.61
CA ALA A 230 -24.62 -1.45 -12.64
C ALA A 230 -24.76 -2.29 -11.36
N PRO A 231 -23.68 -2.73 -10.68
CA PRO A 231 -23.80 -3.46 -9.41
C PRO A 231 -24.55 -2.67 -8.32
N ILE A 232 -24.32 -1.36 -8.25
CA ILE A 232 -24.93 -0.50 -7.25
C ILE A 232 -26.44 -0.43 -7.47
N GLU A 233 -26.85 -0.28 -8.71
CA GLU A 233 -28.27 -0.26 -9.05
C GLU A 233 -28.94 -1.61 -8.80
N CYS A 234 -28.28 -2.71 -9.13
CA CYS A 234 -28.78 -4.05 -8.82
C CYS A 234 -28.95 -4.29 -7.32
N MET A 235 -28.14 -3.64 -6.50
CA MET A 235 -28.12 -3.83 -5.03
C MET A 235 -28.91 -2.76 -4.27
N LYS A 236 -29.49 -1.74 -4.96
CA LYS A 236 -30.12 -0.57 -4.30
C LYS A 236 -31.23 -0.92 -3.28
N ASP A 237 -31.95 -2.00 -3.53
CA ASP A 237 -33.07 -2.46 -2.70
C ASP A 237 -32.72 -3.71 -1.88
N ARG A 238 -31.47 -4.19 -1.92
CA ARG A 238 -31.00 -5.36 -1.16
C ARG A 238 -30.36 -4.94 0.15
N ASP A 239 -30.49 -5.78 1.19
CA ASP A 239 -29.83 -5.59 2.46
C ASP A 239 -28.41 -6.21 2.48
N PRO A 240 -27.37 -5.44 2.80
CA PRO A 240 -27.39 -4.00 3.14
C PRO A 240 -27.50 -3.11 1.89
N LYS A 241 -28.30 -2.06 2.02
CA LYS A 241 -28.40 -1.04 0.95
C LYS A 241 -27.04 -0.33 0.74
N PRO A 242 -26.76 0.14 -0.49
CA PRO A 242 -25.57 0.97 -0.74
C PRO A 242 -25.60 2.25 0.11
N TYR A 243 -24.43 2.63 0.66
CA TYR A 243 -24.28 3.89 1.39
C TYR A 243 -24.65 5.08 0.49
N ALA A 244 -25.49 5.96 1.01
CA ALA A 244 -26.02 7.11 0.28
C ALA A 244 -26.53 6.77 -1.14
N GLY A 245 -26.89 5.50 -1.39
CA GLY A 245 -27.43 5.03 -2.67
C GLY A 245 -26.40 4.76 -3.78
N TYR A 246 -25.09 4.89 -3.53
CA TYR A 246 -24.11 4.70 -4.61
C TYR A 246 -22.75 4.09 -4.21
N VAL A 247 -22.58 3.62 -2.99
CA VAL A 247 -21.40 2.86 -2.57
C VAL A 247 -21.84 1.54 -1.98
N LEU A 248 -21.36 0.43 -2.56
CA LEU A 248 -21.70 -0.91 -2.06
C LEU A 248 -21.19 -1.11 -0.63
N ALA A 249 -22.07 -1.50 0.28
CA ALA A 249 -21.69 -1.92 1.63
C ALA A 249 -21.04 -3.32 1.59
N ASN A 250 -21.50 -4.19 0.69
CA ASN A 250 -20.93 -5.51 0.42
C ASN A 250 -20.67 -5.69 -1.08
N PRO A 251 -19.41 -5.60 -1.55
CA PRO A 251 -19.05 -5.87 -2.94
C PRO A 251 -18.72 -7.35 -3.20
N ILE A 252 -18.77 -8.20 -2.18
CA ILE A 252 -18.54 -9.65 -2.32
C ILE A 252 -19.84 -10.28 -2.83
N LEU A 253 -19.96 -10.38 -4.15
CA LEU A 253 -21.18 -10.86 -4.82
C LEU A 253 -20.96 -12.24 -5.44
N PRO A 254 -21.93 -13.17 -5.34
CA PRO A 254 -21.87 -14.45 -6.03
C PRO A 254 -21.99 -14.29 -7.55
N GLU A 255 -21.54 -15.29 -8.31
CA GLU A 255 -21.50 -15.28 -9.78
C GLU A 255 -22.86 -14.92 -10.42
N ARG A 256 -23.95 -15.43 -9.88
CA ARG A 256 -25.31 -15.12 -10.36
C ARG A 256 -25.64 -13.62 -10.35
N ASP A 257 -25.09 -12.88 -9.38
CA ASP A 257 -25.31 -11.44 -9.28
C ASP A 257 -24.42 -10.69 -10.28
N ILE A 258 -23.26 -11.26 -10.64
CA ILE A 258 -22.39 -10.75 -11.72
C ILE A 258 -23.15 -10.81 -13.04
N ASP A 259 -23.76 -11.93 -13.39
CA ASP A 259 -24.59 -12.06 -14.59
C ASP A 259 -25.76 -11.05 -14.59
N GLY A 260 -26.38 -10.86 -13.44
CA GLY A 260 -27.49 -9.91 -13.27
C GLY A 260 -27.08 -8.45 -13.55
N PHE A 261 -26.00 -7.97 -12.96
CA PHE A 261 -25.58 -6.58 -13.20
C PHE A 261 -24.96 -6.37 -14.58
N LEU A 262 -24.31 -7.37 -15.17
CA LEU A 262 -23.83 -7.28 -16.55
C LEU A 262 -25.02 -7.22 -17.55
N ALA A 263 -26.08 -7.99 -17.33
CA ALA A 263 -27.29 -7.88 -18.10
C ALA A 263 -27.95 -6.48 -17.97
N LEU A 264 -27.93 -5.90 -16.77
CA LEU A 264 -28.38 -4.51 -16.56
C LEU A 264 -27.49 -3.51 -17.30
N ALA A 265 -26.17 -3.69 -17.29
CA ALA A 265 -25.24 -2.83 -18.03
C ALA A 265 -25.53 -2.88 -19.53
N ALA A 266 -25.73 -4.08 -20.11
CA ALA A 266 -26.09 -4.25 -21.51
C ALA A 266 -27.47 -3.66 -21.87
N LYS A 267 -28.43 -3.66 -20.91
CA LYS A 267 -29.71 -2.96 -21.11
C LYS A 267 -29.56 -1.45 -21.17
N LYS A 268 -28.62 -0.89 -20.38
CA LYS A 268 -28.32 0.56 -20.35
C LYS A 268 -27.51 1.02 -21.54
N ASP A 269 -26.58 0.20 -21.98
CA ASP A 269 -25.78 0.41 -23.18
C ASP A 269 -25.83 -0.83 -24.06
N PRO A 270 -26.73 -0.85 -25.07
CA PRO A 270 -26.90 -2.00 -25.96
C PRO A 270 -25.64 -2.41 -26.72
N SER A 271 -24.65 -1.53 -26.88
CA SER A 271 -23.38 -1.88 -27.51
C SER A 271 -22.56 -2.88 -26.68
N LEU A 272 -22.86 -3.02 -25.38
CA LEU A 272 -22.28 -4.04 -24.49
C LEU A 272 -22.93 -5.43 -24.68
N ALA A 273 -24.06 -5.53 -25.39
CA ALA A 273 -24.80 -6.80 -25.53
C ALA A 273 -24.11 -7.84 -26.45
N ASP A 274 -22.99 -7.48 -27.06
CA ASP A 274 -22.16 -8.42 -27.82
C ASP A 274 -21.70 -9.59 -26.93
N PRO A 275 -21.94 -10.86 -27.33
CA PRO A 275 -21.61 -12.02 -26.48
C PRO A 275 -20.13 -12.12 -26.11
N ASP A 276 -19.20 -11.71 -27.00
CA ASP A 276 -17.77 -11.74 -26.70
C ASP A 276 -17.40 -10.66 -25.67
N LEU A 277 -17.93 -9.44 -25.82
CA LEU A 277 -17.73 -8.38 -24.83
C LEU A 277 -18.30 -8.76 -23.45
N MET A 278 -19.49 -9.34 -23.42
CA MET A 278 -20.12 -9.81 -22.16
C MET A 278 -19.28 -10.91 -21.49
N ARG A 279 -18.79 -11.89 -22.24
CA ARG A 279 -17.89 -12.93 -21.74
C ARG A 279 -16.60 -12.35 -21.19
N ARG A 280 -16.00 -11.38 -21.88
CA ARG A 280 -14.79 -10.68 -21.44
C ARG A 280 -15.04 -9.91 -20.13
N LEU A 281 -16.13 -9.17 -20.02
CA LEU A 281 -16.50 -8.48 -18.78
C LEU A 281 -16.70 -9.47 -17.64
N LYS A 282 -17.39 -10.58 -17.87
CA LYS A 282 -17.57 -11.63 -16.85
C LYS A 282 -16.20 -12.15 -16.37
N ASN A 283 -15.26 -12.43 -17.28
CA ASN A 283 -13.91 -12.89 -16.93
C ASN A 283 -13.12 -11.88 -16.07
N ILE A 284 -13.38 -10.56 -16.23
CA ILE A 284 -12.77 -9.54 -15.36
C ILE A 284 -13.21 -9.73 -13.92
N PHE A 285 -14.50 -10.03 -13.69
CA PHE A 285 -15.04 -10.18 -12.34
C PHE A 285 -14.83 -11.57 -11.74
N MET A 286 -14.68 -12.60 -12.59
CA MET A 286 -14.46 -13.98 -12.13
C MET A 286 -13.01 -14.29 -11.80
N GLY A 287 -12.05 -13.47 -12.29
CA GLY A 287 -10.62 -13.73 -12.13
C GLY A 287 -10.11 -14.83 -13.06
N VAL A 288 -8.97 -15.41 -12.70
CA VAL A 288 -8.25 -16.40 -13.53
C VAL A 288 -7.94 -17.65 -12.76
N SER A 289 -8.22 -18.80 -13.39
CA SER A 289 -7.74 -20.11 -12.97
C SER A 289 -7.07 -20.82 -14.14
N ARG A 290 -5.96 -21.50 -13.89
CA ARG A 290 -5.25 -22.37 -14.85
C ARG A 290 -4.94 -23.69 -14.18
N ASN A 291 -5.09 -24.79 -14.92
CA ASN A 291 -4.79 -26.15 -14.44
C ASN A 291 -5.45 -26.47 -13.07
N GLY A 292 -6.69 -26.00 -12.86
CA GLY A 292 -7.42 -26.19 -11.61
C GLY A 292 -6.98 -25.29 -10.45
N LYS A 293 -5.99 -24.40 -10.64
CA LYS A 293 -5.46 -23.49 -9.62
C LYS A 293 -5.92 -22.07 -9.87
N THR A 294 -6.37 -21.37 -8.84
CA THR A 294 -6.70 -19.93 -8.92
C THR A 294 -5.42 -19.10 -8.91
N LEU A 295 -5.21 -18.28 -9.93
CA LEU A 295 -4.09 -17.34 -10.04
C LEU A 295 -4.41 -16.04 -9.34
N CYS A 296 -5.60 -15.49 -9.59
CA CYS A 296 -6.06 -14.25 -8.99
C CYS A 296 -7.57 -14.20 -8.92
N HIS A 297 -8.08 -13.41 -7.99
CA HIS A 297 -9.48 -13.00 -7.97
C HIS A 297 -9.81 -12.08 -9.13
N GLY A 298 -11.10 -11.95 -9.43
CA GLY A 298 -11.61 -10.90 -10.29
C GLY A 298 -11.64 -9.53 -9.59
N MET A 299 -11.90 -8.52 -10.40
CA MET A 299 -12.24 -7.19 -9.90
C MET A 299 -13.51 -7.25 -9.08
N LEU A 300 -13.57 -6.48 -7.99
CA LEU A 300 -14.80 -6.41 -7.22
C LEU A 300 -15.84 -5.52 -7.92
N PRO A 301 -17.12 -5.91 -7.88
CA PRO A 301 -18.23 -5.08 -8.33
C PRO A 301 -18.22 -3.69 -7.66
N GLY A 302 -18.50 -2.66 -8.45
CA GLY A 302 -18.44 -1.26 -8.00
C GLY A 302 -17.09 -0.59 -8.19
N ALA A 303 -16.00 -1.34 -8.31
CA ALA A 303 -14.70 -0.77 -8.64
C ALA A 303 -14.68 -0.22 -10.06
N TYR A 304 -14.21 1.01 -10.22
CA TYR A 304 -14.04 1.62 -11.53
C TYR A 304 -12.64 1.36 -12.07
N PHE A 305 -12.52 0.51 -13.05
CA PHE A 305 -11.27 0.13 -13.71
C PHE A 305 -11.03 0.79 -15.07
N GLY A 306 -11.96 1.61 -15.55
CA GLY A 306 -11.77 2.53 -16.69
C GLY A 306 -10.96 3.75 -16.27
N PHE A 307 -9.67 3.71 -16.44
CA PHE A 307 -8.73 4.69 -15.89
C PHE A 307 -8.60 5.97 -16.69
N LYS A 308 -8.48 6.96 -16.15
CA LYS A 308 -8.05 8.14 -15.53
C LYS A 308 -7.14 9.08 -16.37
N ARG A 309 -7.49 10.41 -16.39
CA ARG A 309 -6.61 11.57 -16.65
C ARG A 309 -5.33 11.30 -17.45
N GLY A 310 -5.42 11.21 -18.81
CA GLY A 310 -4.26 11.27 -19.70
C GLY A 310 -3.32 10.07 -19.69
N ARG A 311 -3.73 8.97 -19.05
CA ARG A 311 -3.06 7.66 -19.13
C ARG A 311 -4.14 6.58 -19.13
N SER A 312 -4.94 6.58 -20.19
CA SER A 312 -5.96 5.57 -20.39
C SER A 312 -5.30 4.23 -20.73
N PHE A 313 -6.02 3.14 -20.46
CA PHE A 313 -5.77 1.87 -21.11
C PHE A 313 -5.74 2.02 -22.64
N GLU A 314 -6.46 3.02 -23.18
CA GLU A 314 -6.56 3.34 -24.59
C GLU A 314 -5.26 3.80 -25.24
N ASP A 315 -4.37 4.51 -24.48
CA ASP A 315 -3.28 5.24 -25.13
C ASP A 315 -2.01 4.43 -25.37
N LYS A 316 -1.78 3.33 -24.65
CA LYS A 316 -0.50 2.60 -24.77
C LYS A 316 -0.61 1.14 -24.36
N GLY A 317 -1.28 0.35 -25.14
CA GLY A 317 -1.50 -1.08 -24.99
C GLY A 317 -0.56 -1.80 -24.02
N GLY A 318 -1.09 -2.53 -23.06
CA GLY A 318 -0.35 -3.32 -22.07
C GLY A 318 0.66 -2.58 -21.22
N SER A 319 0.82 -1.28 -21.51
CA SER A 319 1.99 -0.54 -21.10
C SER A 319 2.02 -0.19 -19.63
N LEU A 320 0.89 -0.19 -18.91
CA LEU A 320 0.95 0.19 -17.49
C LEU A 320 1.60 -0.92 -16.66
N MET A 321 1.35 -2.16 -16.99
CA MET A 321 1.91 -3.32 -16.29
C MET A 321 3.23 -3.78 -16.89
N THR A 322 3.31 -3.92 -18.21
CA THR A 322 4.57 -4.19 -18.90
C THR A 322 5.60 -3.11 -18.65
N LEU A 323 5.24 -1.82 -18.59
CA LEU A 323 6.17 -0.75 -18.19
C LEU A 323 6.50 -0.78 -16.71
N ARG A 324 5.57 -1.15 -15.84
CA ARG A 324 5.84 -1.33 -14.43
C ARG A 324 6.89 -2.42 -14.22
N TYR A 325 6.67 -3.60 -14.76
CA TYR A 325 7.55 -4.74 -14.57
C TYR A 325 8.85 -4.61 -15.37
N ARG A 326 8.78 -4.10 -16.59
CA ARG A 326 9.98 -3.84 -17.41
C ARG A 326 10.95 -2.85 -16.77
N ARG A 327 10.45 -1.85 -16.05
CA ARG A 327 11.32 -0.87 -15.34
C ARG A 327 12.03 -1.44 -14.13
N LEU A 328 11.49 -2.51 -13.55
CA LEU A 328 12.06 -3.18 -12.37
C LEU A 328 12.68 -4.54 -12.71
N GLY A 329 12.95 -4.82 -13.98
CA GLY A 329 13.52 -6.09 -14.40
C GLY A 329 12.54 -7.28 -14.35
N PHE A 330 11.25 -7.02 -14.20
CA PHE A 330 10.23 -8.04 -14.35
C PHE A 330 9.93 -8.24 -15.83
N GLY A 331 10.59 -8.88 -16.63
CA GLY A 331 10.38 -9.24 -18.01
C GLY A 331 9.18 -8.62 -18.77
N LYS A 332 8.96 -9.01 -19.98
CA LYS A 332 7.77 -8.65 -20.74
C LYS A 332 6.72 -9.73 -20.52
N VAL A 333 5.87 -9.57 -19.51
CA VAL A 333 4.72 -10.48 -19.30
C VAL A 333 3.65 -10.16 -20.31
N ALA A 334 3.58 -10.91 -21.40
CA ALA A 334 2.57 -10.78 -22.44
C ALA A 334 1.66 -12.02 -22.53
N SER A 335 2.12 -13.15 -22.02
CA SER A 335 1.43 -14.43 -21.99
C SER A 335 1.30 -14.96 -20.56
N TRP A 336 0.52 -16.02 -20.39
CA TRP A 336 0.43 -16.72 -19.11
C TRP A 336 1.71 -17.52 -18.79
N ASP A 337 2.42 -17.97 -19.82
CA ASP A 337 3.69 -18.68 -19.64
C ASP A 337 4.78 -17.70 -19.20
N ASP A 338 4.88 -16.51 -19.83
CA ASP A 338 5.74 -15.43 -19.32
C ASP A 338 5.44 -15.07 -17.86
N TYR A 339 4.15 -15.11 -17.46
CA TYR A 339 3.75 -14.85 -16.08
C TYR A 339 4.24 -15.93 -15.13
N GLU A 340 4.12 -17.22 -15.48
CA GLU A 340 4.58 -18.34 -14.66
C GLU A 340 6.12 -18.33 -14.51
N ASP A 341 6.85 -18.02 -15.58
CA ASP A 341 8.31 -17.82 -15.54
C ASP A 341 8.69 -16.67 -14.59
N GLU A 342 7.93 -15.59 -14.62
CA GLU A 342 8.17 -14.42 -13.76
C GLU A 342 7.86 -14.72 -12.30
N VAL A 343 6.80 -15.47 -11.99
CA VAL A 343 6.52 -15.95 -10.63
C VAL A 343 7.68 -16.78 -10.09
N ALA A 344 8.21 -17.69 -10.91
CA ALA A 344 9.35 -18.53 -10.53
C ALA A 344 10.62 -17.69 -10.30
N ARG A 345 10.86 -16.66 -11.12
CA ARG A 345 12.07 -15.86 -11.09
C ARG A 345 12.13 -14.85 -9.92
N VAL A 346 11.05 -14.17 -9.62
CA VAL A 346 11.07 -13.05 -8.65
C VAL A 346 9.95 -13.09 -7.62
N GLY A 347 9.03 -14.03 -7.70
CA GLY A 347 7.86 -14.07 -6.84
C GLY A 347 8.23 -14.11 -5.36
N GLY A 348 9.13 -15.01 -4.97
CA GLY A 348 9.60 -15.16 -3.59
C GLY A 348 10.22 -13.88 -3.03
N LEU A 349 11.02 -13.19 -3.85
CA LEU A 349 11.64 -11.93 -3.48
C LEU A 349 10.61 -10.80 -3.30
N MET A 350 9.64 -10.71 -4.24
CA MET A 350 8.77 -9.54 -4.36
C MET A 350 7.50 -9.59 -3.54
N ASN A 351 7.01 -10.80 -3.25
CA ASN A 351 5.85 -10.96 -2.40
C ASN A 351 6.19 -10.71 -0.93
N ALA A 352 5.23 -10.18 -0.21
CA ALA A 352 5.22 -10.06 1.24
C ALA A 352 3.90 -10.64 1.76
N CYS A 353 3.74 -11.96 1.65
CA CYS A 353 2.45 -12.65 1.82
C CYS A 353 2.52 -13.85 2.78
N SER A 354 3.60 -14.02 3.55
CA SER A 354 3.68 -15.05 4.58
C SER A 354 2.55 -14.92 5.61
N THR A 355 2.00 -16.02 6.05
CA THR A 355 1.12 -16.07 7.22
C THR A 355 1.90 -16.36 8.50
N ASP A 356 3.24 -16.48 8.41
CA ASP A 356 4.07 -16.59 9.59
C ASP A 356 4.45 -15.22 10.16
N LEU A 357 3.77 -14.87 11.23
CA LEU A 357 4.00 -13.65 12.00
C LEU A 357 4.32 -13.99 13.48
N ASP A 358 4.75 -15.22 13.78
CA ASP A 358 5.00 -15.65 15.15
C ASP A 358 5.99 -14.71 15.86
N ALA A 359 7.15 -14.46 15.26
CA ALA A 359 8.15 -13.58 15.85
C ALA A 359 7.66 -12.13 16.05
N PHE A 360 6.82 -11.61 15.15
CA PHE A 360 6.23 -10.28 15.28
C PHE A 360 5.17 -10.24 16.40
N ARG A 361 4.28 -11.24 16.45
CA ARG A 361 3.25 -11.39 17.47
C ARG A 361 3.86 -11.54 18.87
N ASP A 362 4.82 -12.45 19.00
CA ASP A 362 5.36 -12.88 20.29
C ASP A 362 6.15 -11.77 20.99
N ARG A 363 6.74 -10.84 20.21
CA ARG A 363 7.34 -9.64 20.77
C ARG A 363 6.32 -8.51 21.09
N GLY A 364 5.04 -8.74 20.85
CA GLY A 364 3.96 -7.78 21.10
C GLY A 364 3.63 -6.83 19.95
N GLY A 365 4.16 -7.09 18.74
CA GLY A 365 3.93 -6.28 17.54
C GLY A 365 2.44 -6.15 17.18
N LYS A 366 2.06 -5.01 16.61
CA LYS A 366 0.67 -4.70 16.21
C LYS A 366 0.61 -4.28 14.74
N LEU A 367 -0.26 -4.95 13.96
CA LEU A 367 -0.44 -4.69 12.54
C LEU A 367 -1.88 -4.26 12.24
N ILE A 368 -2.05 -3.02 11.79
CA ILE A 368 -3.33 -2.56 11.20
C ILE A 368 -3.20 -2.66 9.68
N VAL A 369 -4.13 -3.37 9.06
CA VAL A 369 -4.23 -3.52 7.61
C VAL A 369 -5.49 -2.83 7.12
N LEU A 370 -5.36 -1.95 6.13
CA LEU A 370 -6.49 -1.33 5.45
C LEU A 370 -6.53 -1.83 4.01
N CYS A 371 -7.68 -2.27 3.53
CA CYS A 371 -7.91 -2.53 2.12
C CYS A 371 -9.12 -1.74 1.61
N GLY A 372 -9.14 -1.37 0.36
CA GLY A 372 -10.20 -0.58 -0.24
C GLY A 372 -11.06 -1.43 -1.17
N TRP A 373 -12.35 -1.54 -0.91
CA TRP A 373 -13.23 -2.38 -1.74
C TRP A 373 -13.31 -1.96 -3.21
N GLU A 374 -12.99 -0.70 -3.53
CA GLU A 374 -12.91 -0.21 -4.91
C GLU A 374 -11.46 -0.05 -5.41
N ASP A 375 -10.49 -0.68 -4.73
CA ASP A 375 -9.09 -0.61 -5.15
C ASP A 375 -8.87 -1.44 -6.42
N GLN A 376 -8.59 -0.72 -7.49
CA GLN A 376 -8.38 -1.28 -8.82
C GLN A 376 -6.89 -1.58 -9.09
N THR A 377 -6.00 -1.26 -8.16
CA THR A 377 -4.55 -1.38 -8.36
C THR A 377 -3.91 -2.43 -7.45
N THR A 378 -4.34 -2.50 -6.21
CA THR A 378 -3.96 -3.54 -5.24
C THR A 378 -5.23 -4.20 -4.74
N PRO A 379 -5.68 -5.25 -5.40
CA PRO A 379 -7.00 -5.79 -5.17
C PRO A 379 -7.21 -6.29 -3.74
N SER A 380 -8.29 -5.85 -3.14
CA SER A 380 -8.64 -6.21 -1.76
C SER A 380 -8.90 -7.71 -1.55
N PRO A 381 -9.43 -8.48 -2.53
CA PRO A 381 -9.63 -9.92 -2.35
C PRO A 381 -8.39 -10.67 -1.90
N GLU A 382 -7.21 -10.35 -2.42
CA GLU A 382 -5.96 -11.01 -2.03
C GLU A 382 -5.58 -10.69 -0.58
N THR A 383 -5.76 -9.44 -0.17
CA THR A 383 -5.50 -9.00 1.21
C THR A 383 -6.45 -9.67 2.19
N VAL A 384 -7.72 -9.80 1.81
CA VAL A 384 -8.73 -10.51 2.61
C VAL A 384 -8.44 -12.00 2.68
N ALA A 385 -8.14 -12.66 1.54
CA ALA A 385 -7.79 -14.06 1.50
C ALA A 385 -6.55 -14.38 2.37
N TRP A 386 -5.54 -13.52 2.32
CA TRP A 386 -4.38 -13.62 3.20
C TRP A 386 -4.78 -13.51 4.68
N TYR A 387 -5.64 -12.57 5.04
CA TYR A 387 -6.09 -12.38 6.42
C TYR A 387 -6.94 -13.55 6.92
N GLU A 388 -7.73 -14.17 6.05
CA GLU A 388 -8.46 -15.41 6.36
C GLU A 388 -7.50 -16.58 6.63
N MET A 389 -6.49 -16.77 5.76
CA MET A 389 -5.45 -17.79 5.99
C MET A 389 -4.65 -17.53 7.27
N LEU A 390 -4.34 -16.26 7.56
CA LEU A 390 -3.72 -15.85 8.81
C LEU A 390 -4.61 -16.21 10.00
N SER A 391 -5.91 -15.93 9.90
CA SER A 391 -6.90 -16.26 10.93
C SER A 391 -7.00 -17.77 11.18
N GLU A 392 -7.00 -18.57 10.13
CA GLU A 392 -6.98 -20.03 10.26
C GLU A 392 -5.74 -20.52 11.01
N LYS A 393 -4.55 -20.01 10.66
CA LYS A 393 -3.29 -20.35 11.35
C LYS A 393 -3.34 -20.03 12.84
N TYR A 394 -3.89 -18.89 13.23
CA TYR A 394 -3.89 -18.42 14.62
C TYR A 394 -5.16 -18.80 15.41
N GLY A 395 -6.02 -19.65 14.87
CA GLY A 395 -7.19 -20.19 15.60
C GLY A 395 -8.37 -19.23 15.67
N GLY A 396 -8.58 -18.43 14.62
CA GLY A 396 -9.74 -17.61 14.38
C GLY A 396 -9.50 -16.11 14.47
N PHE A 397 -10.44 -15.33 13.94
CA PHE A 397 -10.37 -13.86 13.88
C PHE A 397 -10.20 -13.19 15.24
N GLY A 398 -10.72 -13.78 16.32
CA GLY A 398 -10.57 -13.25 17.67
C GLY A 398 -9.10 -13.21 18.11
N LYS A 399 -8.41 -14.35 18.01
CA LYS A 399 -6.99 -14.47 18.37
C LYS A 399 -6.08 -13.69 17.43
N THR A 400 -6.35 -13.74 16.13
CA THR A 400 -5.63 -12.92 15.14
C THR A 400 -5.79 -11.44 15.44
N GLY A 401 -7.00 -11.01 15.80
CA GLY A 401 -7.32 -9.63 16.16
C GLY A 401 -6.60 -9.07 17.40
N GLU A 402 -5.89 -9.89 18.15
CA GLU A 402 -5.05 -9.45 19.27
C GLU A 402 -3.75 -8.81 18.80
N PHE A 403 -3.28 -9.09 17.57
CA PHE A 403 -2.06 -8.54 17.01
C PHE A 403 -2.17 -8.03 15.57
N CYS A 404 -3.14 -8.49 14.80
CA CYS A 404 -3.39 -8.06 13.42
C CYS A 404 -4.89 -7.80 13.20
N ARG A 405 -5.27 -6.61 12.75
CA ARG A 405 -6.65 -6.25 12.40
C ARG A 405 -6.73 -5.71 10.98
N LEU A 406 -7.64 -6.28 10.21
CA LEU A 406 -7.96 -5.82 8.85
C LEU A 406 -9.26 -5.00 8.87
N PHE A 407 -9.24 -3.85 8.21
CA PHE A 407 -10.42 -3.02 7.97
C PHE A 407 -10.65 -2.88 6.46
N ALA A 408 -11.80 -3.33 5.99
CA ALA A 408 -12.17 -3.29 4.59
C ALA A 408 -13.04 -2.06 4.30
N LEU A 409 -12.47 -1.08 3.62
CA LEU A 409 -13.03 0.26 3.49
C LEU A 409 -13.98 0.36 2.28
N PRO A 410 -15.30 0.60 2.47
CA PRO A 410 -16.24 0.76 1.36
C PRO A 410 -15.93 2.00 0.52
N GLY A 411 -16.12 1.91 -0.79
CA GLY A 411 -15.93 3.02 -1.71
C GLY A 411 -14.50 3.57 -1.81
N HIS A 412 -13.52 2.92 -1.17
CA HIS A 412 -12.14 3.37 -1.16
C HIS A 412 -11.37 2.74 -2.34
N ALA A 413 -10.93 3.59 -3.27
CA ALA A 413 -10.07 3.20 -4.39
C ALA A 413 -8.60 3.48 -4.11
N HIS A 414 -7.73 2.97 -4.98
CA HIS A 414 -6.30 3.20 -4.88
C HIS A 414 -5.93 4.69 -4.84
N GLY A 415 -5.19 5.09 -3.82
CA GLY A 415 -4.72 6.47 -3.64
C GLY A 415 -5.73 7.42 -2.97
N GLY A 416 -6.74 6.91 -2.27
CA GLY A 416 -7.57 7.63 -1.28
C GLY A 416 -8.42 8.82 -1.76
N GLY A 417 -8.21 9.31 -2.97
CA GLY A 417 -8.92 10.50 -3.48
C GLY A 417 -9.69 10.25 -4.76
N LYS A 418 -9.93 8.99 -5.14
CA LYS A 418 -10.36 8.64 -6.50
C LYS A 418 -11.43 7.57 -6.57
N GLY A 419 -11.85 7.02 -5.44
CA GLY A 419 -13.00 6.14 -5.30
C GLY A 419 -14.30 6.93 -5.22
N ARG A 420 -15.38 6.23 -4.97
CA ARG A 420 -16.68 6.84 -4.71
C ARG A 420 -16.69 7.58 -3.37
N ILE A 421 -15.86 7.14 -2.43
CA ILE A 421 -15.55 7.88 -1.21
C ILE A 421 -14.18 8.54 -1.36
N SER A 422 -14.14 9.87 -1.32
CA SER A 422 -12.91 10.64 -1.23
C SER A 422 -12.57 10.90 0.23
N THR A 423 -11.45 10.35 0.67
CA THR A 423 -10.92 10.60 2.02
C THR A 423 -10.05 11.84 2.10
N GLY A 424 -9.82 12.49 0.94
CA GLY A 424 -8.91 13.63 0.83
C GLY A 424 -7.43 13.26 0.80
N GLY A 425 -7.12 11.96 0.76
CA GLY A 425 -5.75 11.43 0.70
C GLY A 425 -4.99 11.53 2.03
N GLY A 426 -4.15 10.54 2.27
CA GLY A 426 -3.26 10.52 3.43
C GLY A 426 -3.89 10.02 4.73
N TYR A 427 -3.02 9.83 5.73
CA TYR A 427 -3.40 9.46 7.09
C TYR A 427 -3.63 10.73 7.91
N THR A 428 -4.63 10.73 8.76
CA THR A 428 -4.79 11.74 9.80
C THR A 428 -4.04 11.32 11.06
N VAL A 429 -3.80 12.24 11.98
CA VAL A 429 -3.21 11.93 13.30
C VAL A 429 -4.05 10.89 14.04
N ASP A 430 -5.38 11.00 13.98
CA ASP A 430 -6.30 10.06 14.61
C ASP A 430 -6.07 8.61 14.15
N HIS A 431 -5.76 8.39 12.86
CA HIS A 431 -5.45 7.06 12.35
C HIS A 431 -4.14 6.49 12.91
N LEU A 432 -3.14 7.35 13.12
CA LEU A 432 -1.86 6.95 13.73
C LEU A 432 -2.05 6.68 15.23
N ASP A 433 -2.90 7.45 15.90
CA ASP A 433 -3.22 7.27 17.30
C ASP A 433 -3.95 5.95 17.59
N LEU A 434 -4.72 5.41 16.66
CA LEU A 434 -5.26 4.06 16.79
C LEU A 434 -4.16 3.01 16.98
N LEU A 435 -3.10 3.10 16.18
CA LEU A 435 -1.96 2.20 16.28
C LEU A 435 -1.16 2.42 17.55
N ARG A 436 -0.88 3.68 17.91
CA ARG A 436 -0.16 4.05 19.14
C ARG A 436 -0.88 3.52 20.37
N LYS A 437 -2.18 3.79 20.52
CA LYS A 437 -3.01 3.29 21.63
C LYS A 437 -3.01 1.76 21.69
N TRP A 438 -3.00 1.09 20.54
CA TRP A 438 -2.94 -0.37 20.54
C TRP A 438 -1.59 -0.89 21.05
N VAL A 439 -0.48 -0.30 20.63
CA VAL A 439 0.87 -0.68 21.09
C VAL A 439 1.07 -0.32 22.55
N GLU A 440 0.79 0.93 22.93
CA GLU A 440 1.17 1.51 24.24
C GLU A 440 0.16 1.19 25.34
N GLU A 441 -1.15 1.31 25.03
CA GLU A 441 -2.22 1.14 26.01
C GLU A 441 -2.92 -0.24 25.90
N LYS A 442 -2.51 -1.09 24.95
CA LYS A 442 -3.14 -2.39 24.64
C LYS A 442 -4.61 -2.27 24.23
N LYS A 443 -5.02 -1.10 23.74
CA LYS A 443 -6.38 -0.82 23.26
C LYS A 443 -6.47 -1.08 21.76
N ALA A 444 -6.89 -2.27 21.39
CA ALA A 444 -7.10 -2.65 20.00
C ALA A 444 -8.26 -1.83 19.39
N PRO A 445 -8.11 -1.29 18.15
CA PRO A 445 -9.17 -0.49 17.52
C PRO A 445 -10.37 -1.35 17.09
N ASP A 446 -11.53 -1.15 17.73
CA ASP A 446 -12.76 -1.87 17.38
C ASP A 446 -13.49 -1.29 16.16
N SER A 447 -13.06 -0.11 15.71
CA SER A 447 -13.49 0.47 14.44
C SER A 447 -12.41 1.35 13.85
N TYR A 448 -12.43 1.49 12.51
CA TYR A 448 -11.61 2.44 11.77
C TYR A 448 -12.51 3.57 11.25
N PRO A 449 -12.25 4.84 11.60
CA PRO A 449 -13.08 5.96 11.19
C PRO A 449 -12.82 6.32 9.71
N HIS A 450 -13.59 5.74 8.80
CA HIS A 450 -13.48 5.99 7.38
C HIS A 450 -14.28 7.24 6.99
N ARG A 451 -13.58 8.36 6.79
CA ARG A 451 -14.23 9.64 6.53
C ARG A 451 -14.59 9.83 5.06
N TRP A 452 -15.83 10.19 4.82
CA TRP A 452 -16.36 10.57 3.53
C TRP A 452 -16.60 12.10 3.49
N LYS A 453 -15.63 12.83 2.93
CA LYS A 453 -15.60 14.30 3.00
C LYS A 453 -16.80 14.96 2.34
N GLU A 454 -17.17 14.51 1.13
CA GLU A 454 -18.25 15.10 0.34
C GLU A 454 -19.63 14.96 0.98
N LYS A 455 -19.80 14.03 1.90
CA LYS A 455 -21.05 13.77 2.63
C LYS A 455 -20.96 14.16 4.10
N ASP A 456 -19.82 14.67 4.54
CA ASP A 456 -19.53 14.93 5.96
C ASP A 456 -19.89 13.74 6.87
N LEU A 457 -19.63 12.54 6.36
CA LEU A 457 -19.99 11.28 7.02
C LEU A 457 -18.72 10.55 7.45
N THR A 458 -18.73 9.98 8.66
CA THR A 458 -17.71 9.03 9.10
C THR A 458 -18.33 7.65 9.24
N ILE A 459 -17.83 6.70 8.46
CA ILE A 459 -18.24 5.30 8.48
C ILE A 459 -17.41 4.58 9.53
N PRO A 460 -17.98 4.02 10.61
CA PRO A 460 -17.25 3.28 11.63
C PRO A 460 -17.01 1.84 11.17
N VAL A 461 -15.99 1.66 10.31
CA VAL A 461 -15.68 0.34 9.73
C VAL A 461 -15.19 -0.60 10.81
N PRO A 462 -15.87 -1.73 11.08
CA PRO A 462 -15.42 -2.72 12.05
C PRO A 462 -14.28 -3.57 11.48
N PRO A 463 -13.52 -4.29 12.33
CA PRO A 463 -12.57 -5.28 11.87
C PRO A 463 -13.26 -6.38 11.04
N TYR A 464 -12.61 -6.81 9.94
CA TYR A 464 -13.04 -7.99 9.19
C TYR A 464 -13.09 -9.23 10.12
N PRO A 465 -14.07 -10.11 10.04
CA PRO A 465 -15.03 -10.31 8.95
C PRO A 465 -16.36 -9.54 9.09
N LEU A 466 -16.41 -8.49 9.86
CA LEU A 466 -17.62 -7.68 10.00
C LEU A 466 -17.63 -6.53 8.97
N MET A 467 -18.84 -6.20 8.49
CA MET A 467 -19.14 -4.96 7.79
C MET A 467 -20.09 -4.12 8.63
N CYS A 468 -20.04 -2.80 8.48
CA CYS A 468 -21.10 -1.93 8.98
C CYS A 468 -22.10 -1.60 7.85
N TYR A 469 -23.29 -1.20 8.23
CA TYR A 469 -24.34 -0.69 7.34
C TYR A 469 -25.27 0.21 8.14
N GLN A 470 -26.09 1.01 7.47
CA GLN A 470 -27.13 1.78 8.12
C GLN A 470 -28.48 1.07 7.98
N ASP A 471 -29.22 0.96 9.08
CA ASP A 471 -30.61 0.53 9.03
C ASP A 471 -31.52 1.65 8.44
N ASP A 472 -32.79 1.39 8.26
CA ASP A 472 -33.76 2.37 7.71
C ASP A 472 -33.92 3.64 8.57
N ALA A 473 -33.55 3.57 9.84
CA ALA A 473 -33.51 4.72 10.76
C ALA A 473 -32.20 5.48 10.75
N GLY A 474 -31.20 5.04 9.93
CA GLY A 474 -29.88 5.66 9.83
C GLY A 474 -28.89 5.23 10.91
N ASN A 475 -29.23 4.26 11.77
CA ASN A 475 -28.32 3.76 12.80
C ASN A 475 -27.30 2.80 12.24
N TRP A 476 -26.05 2.89 12.70
CA TRP A 476 -25.00 1.94 12.34
C TRP A 476 -25.24 0.57 12.97
N LYS A 477 -25.19 -0.46 12.14
CA LYS A 477 -25.28 -1.88 12.49
C LYS A 477 -24.12 -2.63 11.91
N THR A 478 -23.87 -3.83 12.40
CA THR A 478 -22.83 -4.72 11.88
C THR A 478 -23.41 -6.08 11.53
N LYS A 479 -22.85 -6.71 10.50
CA LYS A 479 -23.06 -8.12 10.16
C LYS A 479 -21.81 -8.71 9.52
N ARG A 480 -21.73 -10.03 9.42
CA ARG A 480 -20.58 -10.67 8.75
C ARG A 480 -20.69 -10.57 7.24
N TYR A 481 -19.54 -10.44 6.59
CA TYR A 481 -19.44 -10.68 5.15
C TYR A 481 -19.79 -12.14 4.82
N PRO A 482 -20.31 -12.43 3.61
CA PRO A 482 -20.58 -13.80 3.20
C PRO A 482 -19.29 -14.59 3.11
N GLU A 483 -19.27 -15.81 3.65
CA GLU A 483 -18.11 -16.71 3.63
C GLU A 483 -18.06 -17.51 2.32
N GLY A 484 -16.84 -17.89 1.90
CA GLY A 484 -16.62 -18.79 0.77
C GLY A 484 -16.91 -18.22 -0.63
N VAL A 485 -17.21 -16.92 -0.75
CA VAL A 485 -17.46 -16.26 -2.05
C VAL A 485 -16.16 -15.84 -2.73
N LEU A 486 -15.17 -15.39 -1.95
CA LEU A 486 -13.86 -15.03 -2.50
C LEU A 486 -13.05 -16.30 -2.80
N ARG A 487 -12.55 -16.41 -4.03
CA ARG A 487 -11.66 -17.50 -4.40
C ARG A 487 -10.25 -17.19 -3.88
N ARG A 488 -9.65 -18.11 -3.17
CA ARG A 488 -8.28 -17.96 -2.67
C ARG A 488 -7.28 -18.27 -3.79
N PRO A 489 -6.28 -17.39 -4.04
CA PRO A 489 -5.17 -17.74 -4.91
C PRO A 489 -4.44 -18.98 -4.41
N ASP A 490 -4.01 -19.85 -5.34
CA ASP A 490 -3.20 -21.01 -4.98
C ASP A 490 -1.84 -20.55 -4.43
N PRO A 491 -1.37 -21.09 -3.29
CA PRO A 491 -0.11 -20.67 -2.68
C PRO A 491 1.10 -20.75 -3.61
N SER A 492 1.09 -21.65 -4.61
CA SER A 492 2.18 -21.73 -5.60
C SER A 492 2.34 -20.46 -6.45
N TYR A 493 1.31 -19.63 -6.54
CA TYR A 493 1.38 -18.32 -7.20
C TYR A 493 1.71 -17.17 -6.24
N MET A 494 1.89 -17.47 -4.97
CA MET A 494 2.29 -16.52 -3.93
C MET A 494 3.56 -16.97 -3.20
N PRO A 495 4.66 -17.32 -3.89
CA PRO A 495 5.88 -17.71 -3.21
C PRO A 495 6.40 -16.56 -2.34
N PHE A 496 7.04 -16.91 -1.23
CA PHE A 496 7.63 -15.96 -0.29
C PHE A 496 8.97 -16.48 0.18
N ASP A 497 10.04 -15.71 -0.03
CA ASP A 497 11.37 -16.04 0.47
C ASP A 497 11.61 -15.30 1.79
N PRO A 498 11.78 -15.99 2.91
CA PRO A 498 12.26 -15.38 4.13
C PRO A 498 13.70 -14.86 3.93
N VAL A 499 14.09 -13.89 4.75
CA VAL A 499 15.50 -13.47 4.83
C VAL A 499 16.18 -14.43 5.82
N HIS A 500 17.23 -15.09 5.39
CA HIS A 500 18.07 -15.96 6.21
C HIS A 500 19.32 -15.23 6.67
#